data_7ed59ad8d48c25395cfdc825f82524b6
#
_entry.id   7ed59ad8d48c25395cfdc825f82524b6
#
_cell.length_a   1.000
_cell.length_b   1.000
_cell.length_c   1.000
_cell.angle_alpha   90.00
_cell.angle_beta   90.00
_cell.angle_gamma   90.00
#
_symmetry.space_group_name_H-M   'P 1'
#
loop_
_entity.id
_entity.type
_entity.pdbx_description
1 polymer ?
#
loop_
_entity_poly.entity_id
_entity_poly.type
_entity_poly.pdbx_seq_one_letter_code
_entity_poly.pdbx_strand_id
1 'polypeptide(L)'
;MAMTESIKDVVQAKYGEAARRVVAGQSNSCCGAAACGTDVDPITRDLYDNSQTSILPEDAVKASLGCGNPTLLAQLNPGETVLDLGSGGGIDVLLSARRVGPTGKAYGLDMTDDMLALARENQKKSGIANVEFLKGEIENIPLPDNSVDVIISNCVINLSADKARVLREAFRVLKPGGRFAVSDVVVRGEVPEVIRKSMLLWVGCIAGALGDHEYLAKLSDAGFEKIEIEPTRVYNVEDARTMLTGHGIDVDAIAPQIEGKFISAFVRATKPPSCCGPTCCK
;
A
#
# COMPACT_ATOMS: atom_id res chain seq x y z
N MET A 1 -33.54 1.40 9.39
CA MET A 1 -32.72 1.21 8.18
C MET A 1 -31.27 1.28 8.62
N ALA A 2 -30.59 0.15 8.76
CA ALA A 2 -29.13 0.15 8.98
C ALA A 2 -28.50 0.62 7.66
N MET A 3 -27.83 1.77 7.67
CA MET A 3 -26.98 2.18 6.56
C MET A 3 -25.85 1.14 6.50
N THR A 4 -25.77 0.42 5.39
CA THR A 4 -24.66 -0.49 5.12
C THR A 4 -23.42 0.41 4.98
N GLU A 5 -22.52 0.37 5.96
CA GLU A 5 -21.25 1.08 5.90
C GLU A 5 -20.51 0.68 4.63
N SER A 6 -19.98 1.65 3.90
CA SER A 6 -19.17 1.37 2.72
C SER A 6 -17.80 0.80 3.16
N ILE A 7 -17.17 -0.02 2.33
CA ILE A 7 -15.80 -0.52 2.57
C ILE A 7 -14.87 0.64 2.95
N LYS A 8 -15.01 1.76 2.26
CA LYS A 8 -14.23 2.97 2.48
C LYS A 8 -14.40 3.55 3.89
N ASP A 9 -15.64 3.63 4.39
CA ASP A 9 -15.92 4.17 5.73
C ASP A 9 -15.28 3.27 6.81
N VAL A 10 -15.37 1.96 6.66
CA VAL A 10 -14.75 0.99 7.57
C VAL A 10 -13.22 1.10 7.54
N VAL A 11 -12.61 1.21 6.36
CA VAL A 11 -11.17 1.41 6.20
C VAL A 11 -10.73 2.71 6.87
N GLN A 12 -11.42 3.83 6.58
CA GLN A 12 -11.09 5.13 7.13
C GLN A 12 -11.18 5.14 8.66
N ALA A 13 -12.23 4.56 9.23
CA ALA A 13 -12.41 4.46 10.68
C ALA A 13 -11.27 3.67 11.34
N LYS A 14 -10.92 2.50 10.79
CA LYS A 14 -9.86 1.64 11.34
C LYS A 14 -8.49 2.30 11.29
N TYR A 15 -8.11 2.89 10.15
CA TYR A 15 -6.81 3.53 10.02
C TYR A 15 -6.72 4.82 10.84
N GLY A 16 -7.82 5.57 11.00
CA GLY A 16 -7.90 6.70 11.94
C GLY A 16 -7.70 6.27 13.39
N GLU A 17 -8.30 5.14 13.81
CA GLU A 17 -8.07 4.57 15.14
C GLU A 17 -6.60 4.15 15.33
N ALA A 18 -6.00 3.54 14.32
CA ALA A 18 -4.59 3.16 14.37
C ALA A 18 -3.68 4.38 14.58
N ALA A 19 -3.90 5.48 13.86
CA ALA A 19 -3.15 6.71 14.04
C ALA A 19 -3.28 7.26 15.48
N ARG A 20 -4.51 7.30 16.02
CA ARG A 20 -4.75 7.77 17.40
C ARG A 20 -4.06 6.90 18.45
N ARG A 21 -3.99 5.57 18.24
CA ARG A 21 -3.26 4.65 19.14
C ARG A 21 -1.77 4.95 19.16
N VAL A 22 -1.14 5.19 18.00
CA VAL A 22 0.29 5.56 17.92
C VAL A 22 0.55 6.85 18.67
N VAL A 23 -0.29 7.88 18.47
CA VAL A 23 -0.17 9.17 19.20
C VAL A 23 -0.31 8.96 20.72
N ALA A 24 -1.12 7.98 21.16
CA ALA A 24 -1.26 7.61 22.58
C ALA A 24 -0.12 6.70 23.10
N GLY A 25 0.93 6.44 22.30
CA GLY A 25 2.08 5.62 22.69
C GLY A 25 1.81 4.10 22.68
N GLN A 26 0.76 3.65 21.98
CA GLN A 26 0.39 2.24 21.86
C GLN A 26 0.94 1.67 20.55
N SER A 27 1.24 0.36 20.52
CA SER A 27 1.61 -0.35 19.29
C SER A 27 0.37 -0.65 18.44
N ASN A 28 0.55 -0.72 17.12
CA ASN A 28 -0.49 -1.09 16.16
C ASN A 28 -0.28 -2.51 15.63
N SER A 29 -1.42 -3.15 15.29
CA SER A 29 -1.48 -4.38 14.49
C SER A 29 -2.58 -4.22 13.43
N CYS A 30 -2.38 -4.72 12.22
CA CYS A 30 -3.39 -4.65 11.15
C CYS A 30 -4.64 -5.47 11.50
N CYS A 31 -4.54 -6.45 12.41
CA CYS A 31 -5.64 -7.36 12.79
C CYS A 31 -6.49 -6.87 13.96
N GLY A 32 -6.16 -5.74 14.62
CA GLY A 32 -6.88 -5.20 15.78
C GLY A 32 -6.49 -5.87 17.11
N ALA A 33 -6.61 -5.12 18.23
CA ALA A 33 -6.13 -5.51 19.55
C ALA A 33 -6.81 -6.76 20.16
N ALA A 34 -7.96 -7.17 19.67
CA ALA A 34 -8.72 -8.32 20.20
C ALA A 34 -8.34 -9.66 19.55
N ALA A 35 -7.71 -9.65 18.38
CA ALA A 35 -7.43 -10.85 17.60
C ALA A 35 -5.98 -11.35 17.70
N CYS A 36 -5.04 -10.49 18.10
CA CYS A 36 -3.62 -10.83 18.20
C CYS A 36 -3.16 -10.71 19.65
N GLY A 37 -3.24 -11.80 20.40
CA GLY A 37 -2.77 -11.89 21.80
C GLY A 37 -1.25 -11.90 21.97
N THR A 38 -0.47 -11.76 20.92
CA THR A 38 0.99 -11.64 20.90
C THR A 38 1.43 -10.68 19.81
N ASP A 39 2.50 -9.91 20.02
CA ASP A 39 3.03 -8.81 19.20
C ASP A 39 3.47 -9.15 17.76
N VAL A 40 2.95 -10.19 17.14
CA VAL A 40 3.45 -10.68 15.85
C VAL A 40 2.33 -10.70 14.80
N ASP A 41 2.19 -9.58 14.10
CA ASP A 41 1.41 -9.51 12.86
C ASP A 41 2.22 -10.13 11.71
N PRO A 42 1.74 -11.22 11.08
CA PRO A 42 2.50 -11.92 10.04
C PRO A 42 2.70 -11.09 8.76
N ILE A 43 1.88 -10.05 8.55
CA ILE A 43 1.91 -9.23 7.34
C ILE A 43 2.92 -8.08 7.49
N THR A 44 2.91 -7.37 8.62
CA THR A 44 3.62 -6.09 8.78
C THR A 44 5.00 -6.19 9.45
N ARG A 45 5.44 -7.37 9.89
CA ARG A 45 6.72 -7.54 10.58
C ARG A 45 7.92 -7.53 9.64
N ASP A 46 9.07 -7.01 10.13
CA ASP A 46 10.39 -7.10 9.49
C ASP A 46 10.47 -6.48 8.07
N LEU A 47 9.73 -5.39 7.82
CA LEU A 47 9.66 -4.76 6.51
C LEU A 47 10.82 -3.78 6.23
N TYR A 48 11.35 -3.15 7.28
CA TYR A 48 12.39 -2.14 7.19
C TYR A 48 13.58 -2.55 8.06
N ASP A 49 14.79 -2.39 7.54
CA ASP A 49 16.00 -2.66 8.30
C ASP A 49 16.31 -1.54 9.32
N ASN A 50 17.22 -1.85 10.27
CA ASN A 50 17.61 -0.91 11.31
C ASN A 50 18.23 0.37 10.76
N SER A 51 18.88 0.34 9.60
CA SER A 51 19.48 1.53 8.98
C SER A 51 18.40 2.50 8.47
N GLN A 52 17.25 1.98 8.05
CA GLN A 52 16.12 2.76 7.60
C GLN A 52 15.28 3.29 8.76
N THR A 53 15.03 2.46 9.78
CA THR A 53 14.19 2.84 10.92
C THR A 53 14.90 3.80 11.87
N SER A 54 16.21 3.65 12.08
CA SER A 54 17.01 4.49 13.01
C SER A 54 17.07 5.97 12.61
N ILE A 55 16.82 6.29 11.36
CA ILE A 55 16.87 7.66 10.82
C ILE A 55 15.49 8.33 10.73
N LEU A 56 14.43 7.63 11.16
CA LEU A 56 13.05 8.10 11.12
C LEU A 56 12.46 8.26 12.52
N PRO A 57 11.42 9.10 12.69
CA PRO A 57 10.66 9.15 13.92
C PRO A 57 10.04 7.77 14.23
N GLU A 58 10.12 7.35 15.49
CA GLU A 58 9.58 6.06 15.96
C GLU A 58 8.09 5.90 15.64
N ASP A 59 7.32 7.00 15.75
CA ASP A 59 5.88 7.02 15.45
C ASP A 59 5.58 6.73 13.97
N ALA A 60 6.48 7.12 13.03
CA ALA A 60 6.33 6.77 11.62
C ALA A 60 6.49 5.25 11.41
N VAL A 61 7.43 4.64 12.12
CA VAL A 61 7.67 3.20 12.07
C VAL A 61 6.51 2.42 12.70
N LYS A 62 6.00 2.86 13.86
CA LYS A 62 4.85 2.24 14.55
C LYS A 62 3.54 2.35 13.78
N ALA A 63 3.39 3.38 12.94
CA ALA A 63 2.21 3.57 12.10
C ALA A 63 2.27 2.79 10.78
N SER A 64 3.35 2.07 10.48
CA SER A 64 3.48 1.27 9.26
C SER A 64 2.62 0.01 9.35
N LEU A 65 1.67 -0.13 8.43
CA LEU A 65 0.75 -1.26 8.32
C LEU A 65 0.84 -1.92 6.94
N GLY A 66 1.96 -1.75 6.24
CA GLY A 66 2.20 -2.32 4.93
C GLY A 66 2.62 -3.79 4.94
N CYS A 67 2.85 -4.36 3.78
CA CYS A 67 3.28 -5.75 3.57
C CYS A 67 4.64 -5.87 2.89
N GLY A 68 5.34 -4.76 2.64
CA GLY A 68 6.63 -4.73 1.96
C GLY A 68 7.38 -3.42 2.16
N ASN A 69 8.47 -3.26 1.42
CA ASN A 69 9.29 -2.05 1.41
C ASN A 69 9.39 -1.49 -0.03
N PRO A 70 8.37 -0.76 -0.49
CA PRO A 70 8.33 -0.27 -1.87
C PRO A 70 9.46 0.73 -2.16
N THR A 71 9.92 1.48 -1.18
CA THR A 71 10.98 2.49 -1.35
C THR A 71 12.33 1.85 -1.65
N LEU A 72 12.61 0.67 -1.11
CA LEU A 72 13.83 -0.08 -1.42
C LEU A 72 13.81 -0.63 -2.84
N LEU A 73 12.64 -1.12 -3.26
CA LEU A 73 12.45 -1.85 -4.51
C LEU A 73 12.21 -0.93 -5.72
N ALA A 74 11.72 0.31 -5.48
CA ALA A 74 11.38 1.27 -6.54
C ALA A 74 12.59 1.91 -7.25
N GLN A 75 13.81 1.71 -6.76
CA GLN A 75 15.05 2.30 -7.34
C GLN A 75 14.92 3.80 -7.59
N LEU A 76 14.61 4.57 -6.54
CA LEU A 76 14.41 6.01 -6.62
C LEU A 76 15.72 6.73 -6.97
N ASN A 77 15.68 7.66 -7.93
CA ASN A 77 16.83 8.43 -8.37
C ASN A 77 16.79 9.86 -7.80
N PRO A 78 17.96 10.50 -7.60
CA PRO A 78 18.03 11.91 -7.22
C PRO A 78 17.26 12.82 -8.19
N GLY A 79 16.49 13.76 -7.62
CA GLY A 79 15.71 14.73 -8.41
C GLY A 79 14.33 14.26 -8.84
N GLU A 80 13.95 12.98 -8.63
CA GLU A 80 12.63 12.47 -8.98
C GLU A 80 11.53 13.00 -8.06
N THR A 81 10.32 13.06 -8.61
CA THR A 81 9.08 13.32 -7.88
C THR A 81 8.38 11.98 -7.64
N VAL A 82 8.18 11.64 -6.37
CA VAL A 82 7.55 10.39 -5.92
C VAL A 82 6.18 10.68 -5.34
N LEU A 83 5.20 9.82 -5.61
CA LEU A 83 3.89 9.82 -4.96
C LEU A 83 3.68 8.48 -4.25
N ASP A 84 3.38 8.54 -2.96
CA ASP A 84 2.97 7.40 -2.14
C ASP A 84 1.44 7.39 -2.00
N LEU A 85 0.80 6.32 -2.46
CA LEU A 85 -0.65 6.12 -2.38
C LEU A 85 -1.01 5.46 -1.04
N GLY A 86 -1.76 6.15 -0.20
CA GLY A 86 -2.11 5.71 1.15
C GLY A 86 -0.91 5.79 2.09
N SER A 87 -0.34 6.97 2.21
CA SER A 87 0.94 7.21 2.89
C SER A 87 0.94 6.98 4.40
N GLY A 88 -0.25 6.85 5.03
CA GLY A 88 -0.38 6.61 6.47
C GLY A 88 0.42 7.60 7.30
N GLY A 89 1.21 7.11 8.25
CA GLY A 89 2.10 7.91 9.11
C GLY A 89 3.33 8.50 8.42
N GLY A 90 3.49 8.27 7.09
CA GLY A 90 4.48 8.93 6.23
C GLY A 90 5.84 8.23 6.15
N ILE A 91 5.99 6.98 6.58
CA ILE A 91 7.29 6.28 6.59
C ILE A 91 7.90 6.22 5.19
N ASP A 92 7.15 5.73 4.19
CA ASP A 92 7.65 5.56 2.82
C ASP A 92 7.87 6.90 2.11
N VAL A 93 7.08 7.93 2.44
CA VAL A 93 7.27 9.31 1.95
C VAL A 93 8.58 9.91 2.46
N LEU A 94 8.87 9.78 3.76
CA LEU A 94 10.09 10.31 4.37
C LEU A 94 11.34 9.59 3.85
N LEU A 95 11.28 8.27 3.66
CA LEU A 95 12.35 7.48 3.04
C LEU A 95 12.57 7.89 1.58
N SER A 96 11.49 8.07 0.82
CA SER A 96 11.53 8.51 -0.58
C SER A 96 12.16 9.90 -0.70
N ALA A 97 11.73 10.85 0.13
CA ALA A 97 12.26 12.22 0.12
C ALA A 97 13.77 12.27 0.37
N ARG A 98 14.29 11.41 1.26
CA ARG A 98 15.74 11.30 1.49
C ARG A 98 16.46 10.73 0.27
N ARG A 99 15.90 9.72 -0.39
CA ARG A 99 16.52 9.06 -1.55
C ARG A 99 16.57 9.96 -2.78
N VAL A 100 15.49 10.70 -3.04
CA VAL A 100 15.45 11.64 -4.18
C VAL A 100 16.22 12.92 -3.91
N GLY A 101 16.63 13.17 -2.67
CA GLY A 101 17.46 14.30 -2.28
C GLY A 101 16.75 15.65 -2.39
N PRO A 102 17.46 16.75 -2.13
CA PRO A 102 16.87 18.10 -2.01
C PRO A 102 16.30 18.67 -3.32
N THR A 103 16.70 18.13 -4.46
CA THR A 103 16.18 18.53 -5.79
C THR A 103 14.96 17.72 -6.22
N GLY A 104 14.67 16.60 -5.54
CA GLY A 104 13.47 15.80 -5.73
C GLY A 104 12.37 16.18 -4.77
N LYS A 105 11.21 15.54 -4.92
CA LYS A 105 10.04 15.77 -4.06
C LYS A 105 9.31 14.46 -3.77
N ALA A 106 8.77 14.33 -2.56
CA ALA A 106 7.89 13.22 -2.21
C ALA A 106 6.51 13.74 -1.78
N TYR A 107 5.47 13.21 -2.40
CA TYR A 107 4.09 13.42 -2.02
C TYR A 107 3.57 12.20 -1.26
N GLY A 108 2.82 12.44 -0.18
CA GLY A 108 2.05 11.40 0.50
C GLY A 108 0.56 11.69 0.38
N LEU A 109 -0.19 10.77 -0.21
CA LEU A 109 -1.64 10.89 -0.34
C LEU A 109 -2.32 9.98 0.69
N ASP A 110 -3.22 10.52 1.50
CA ASP A 110 -4.06 9.74 2.40
C ASP A 110 -5.46 10.35 2.54
N MET A 111 -6.47 9.51 2.76
CA MET A 111 -7.85 9.97 2.96
C MET A 111 -8.18 10.26 4.42
N THR A 112 -7.31 9.88 5.36
CA THR A 112 -7.54 9.88 6.80
C THR A 112 -6.89 11.11 7.45
N ASP A 113 -7.68 11.99 8.07
CA ASP A 113 -7.15 13.20 8.72
C ASP A 113 -6.18 12.88 9.86
N ASP A 114 -6.48 11.86 10.67
CA ASP A 114 -5.63 11.42 11.78
C ASP A 114 -4.25 10.94 11.27
N MET A 115 -4.20 10.18 10.16
CA MET A 115 -2.94 9.74 9.54
C MET A 115 -2.15 10.92 8.98
N LEU A 116 -2.81 11.85 8.29
CA LEU A 116 -2.14 13.04 7.76
C LEU A 116 -1.60 13.95 8.87
N ALA A 117 -2.30 14.06 10.00
CA ALA A 117 -1.81 14.81 11.16
C ALA A 117 -0.54 14.17 11.73
N LEU A 118 -0.55 12.85 11.91
CA LEU A 118 0.61 12.08 12.35
C LEU A 118 1.79 12.19 11.36
N ALA A 119 1.52 12.06 10.06
CA ALA A 119 2.54 12.18 9.03
C ALA A 119 3.23 13.55 9.00
N ARG A 120 2.45 14.64 9.15
CA ARG A 120 3.00 16.00 9.24
C ARG A 120 3.83 16.21 10.52
N GLU A 121 3.43 15.62 11.65
CA GLU A 121 4.22 15.65 12.87
C GLU A 121 5.54 14.87 12.71
N ASN A 122 5.50 13.71 12.07
CA ASN A 122 6.69 12.92 11.75
C ASN A 122 7.63 13.67 10.79
N GLN A 123 7.08 14.39 9.80
CA GLN A 123 7.86 15.27 8.91
C GLN A 123 8.60 16.35 9.72
N LYS A 124 7.92 17.04 10.63
CA LYS A 124 8.56 18.05 11.49
C LYS A 124 9.68 17.46 12.33
N LYS A 125 9.45 16.30 12.98
CA LYS A 125 10.46 15.60 13.78
C LYS A 125 11.67 15.17 12.95
N SER A 126 11.46 14.77 11.69
CA SER A 126 12.54 14.33 10.80
C SER A 126 13.36 15.47 10.19
N GLY A 127 12.85 16.72 10.18
CA GLY A 127 13.48 17.86 9.54
C GLY A 127 13.52 17.81 8.00
N ILE A 128 12.78 16.90 7.36
CA ILE A 128 12.78 16.72 5.91
C ILE A 128 11.84 17.75 5.26
N ALA A 129 12.39 18.60 4.37
CA ALA A 129 11.66 19.74 3.80
C ALA A 129 10.97 19.44 2.47
N ASN A 130 11.48 18.47 1.67
CA ASN A 130 11.00 18.15 0.32
C ASN A 130 9.83 17.14 0.32
N VAL A 131 8.92 17.26 1.29
CA VAL A 131 7.73 16.43 1.47
C VAL A 131 6.47 17.28 1.48
N GLU A 132 5.40 16.77 0.87
CA GLU A 132 4.07 17.38 0.94
C GLU A 132 3.02 16.28 1.14
N PHE A 133 2.14 16.45 2.16
CA PHE A 133 1.05 15.54 2.43
C PHE A 133 -0.29 16.10 1.91
N LEU A 134 -0.93 15.34 1.04
CA LEU A 134 -2.18 15.66 0.36
C LEU A 134 -3.33 14.86 0.98
N LYS A 135 -4.46 15.53 1.22
CA LYS A 135 -5.70 14.84 1.56
C LYS A 135 -6.44 14.50 0.27
N GLY A 136 -6.79 13.22 0.11
CA GLY A 136 -7.53 12.75 -1.06
C GLY A 136 -7.66 11.24 -1.08
N GLU A 137 -8.35 10.77 -2.10
CA GLU A 137 -8.61 9.36 -2.36
C GLU A 137 -7.73 8.87 -3.50
N ILE A 138 -7.28 7.62 -3.41
CA ILE A 138 -6.44 7.02 -4.47
C ILE A 138 -7.21 6.83 -5.78
N GLU A 139 -8.55 6.80 -5.73
CA GLU A 139 -9.46 6.79 -6.88
C GLU A 139 -9.62 8.16 -7.56
N ASN A 140 -9.12 9.24 -6.94
CA ASN A 140 -9.19 10.61 -7.46
C ASN A 140 -8.00 11.44 -6.95
N ILE A 141 -6.84 11.20 -7.52
CA ILE A 141 -5.56 11.77 -7.07
C ILE A 141 -5.53 13.30 -7.34
N PRO A 142 -5.34 14.15 -6.31
CA PRO A 142 -5.39 15.60 -6.44
C PRO A 142 -4.07 16.18 -7.01
N LEU A 143 -3.55 15.56 -8.05
CA LEU A 143 -2.37 16.00 -8.79
C LEU A 143 -2.68 16.09 -10.29
N PRO A 144 -2.01 17.00 -11.03
CA PRO A 144 -2.14 17.10 -12.48
C PRO A 144 -1.68 15.84 -13.21
N ASP A 145 -2.12 15.69 -14.45
CA ASP A 145 -1.61 14.66 -15.36
C ASP A 145 -0.09 14.82 -15.54
N ASN A 146 0.61 13.69 -15.66
CA ASN A 146 2.05 13.66 -15.96
C ASN A 146 2.91 14.49 -14.98
N SER A 147 2.60 14.44 -13.69
CA SER A 147 3.24 15.27 -12.65
C SER A 147 4.29 14.52 -11.82
N VAL A 148 4.26 13.18 -11.76
CA VAL A 148 5.16 12.38 -10.93
C VAL A 148 5.98 11.39 -11.75
N ASP A 149 7.21 11.13 -11.30
CA ASP A 149 8.14 10.20 -11.96
C ASP A 149 7.92 8.77 -11.48
N VAL A 150 7.58 8.61 -10.20
CA VAL A 150 7.40 7.31 -9.57
C VAL A 150 6.16 7.32 -8.68
N ILE A 151 5.37 6.26 -8.77
CA ILE A 151 4.32 5.94 -7.79
C ILE A 151 4.78 4.75 -6.98
N ILE A 152 4.67 4.87 -5.66
CA ILE A 152 4.80 3.78 -4.70
C ILE A 152 3.49 3.58 -3.95
N SER A 153 3.30 2.41 -3.36
CA SER A 153 2.22 2.10 -2.43
C SER A 153 2.57 0.86 -1.62
N ASN A 154 2.03 0.77 -0.41
CA ASN A 154 2.29 -0.35 0.48
C ASN A 154 0.98 -0.92 1.04
N CYS A 155 0.43 -1.96 0.41
CA CYS A 155 -0.79 -2.67 0.79
C CYS A 155 -2.08 -1.82 0.79
N VAL A 156 -2.17 -0.76 -0.01
CA VAL A 156 -3.33 0.15 -0.01
C VAL A 156 -4.29 -0.10 -1.17
N ILE A 157 -3.78 -0.49 -2.35
CA ILE A 157 -4.63 -0.68 -3.54
C ILE A 157 -5.70 -1.75 -3.29
N ASN A 158 -5.36 -2.79 -2.53
CA ASN A 158 -6.29 -3.85 -2.16
C ASN A 158 -7.47 -3.37 -1.30
N LEU A 159 -7.34 -2.24 -0.61
CA LEU A 159 -8.41 -1.64 0.21
C LEU A 159 -9.46 -0.91 -0.62
N SER A 160 -9.12 -0.50 -1.85
CA SER A 160 -10.07 0.16 -2.74
C SER A 160 -11.15 -0.82 -3.26
N ALA A 161 -12.39 -0.34 -3.36
CA ALA A 161 -13.48 -1.05 -4.01
C ALA A 161 -13.40 -0.94 -5.54
N ASP A 162 -12.75 0.13 -6.09
CA ASP A 162 -12.57 0.34 -7.53
C ASP A 162 -11.08 0.43 -7.91
N LYS A 163 -10.42 -0.73 -7.86
CA LYS A 163 -9.00 -0.85 -8.19
C LYS A 163 -8.68 -0.45 -9.63
N ALA A 164 -9.60 -0.66 -10.56
CA ALA A 164 -9.42 -0.26 -11.95
C ALA A 164 -9.32 1.28 -12.07
N ARG A 165 -10.12 2.01 -11.29
CA ARG A 165 -10.05 3.46 -11.23
C ARG A 165 -8.73 3.94 -10.60
N VAL A 166 -8.30 3.29 -9.50
CA VAL A 166 -7.00 3.59 -8.88
C VAL A 166 -5.87 3.48 -9.89
N LEU A 167 -5.81 2.39 -10.66
CA LEU A 167 -4.74 2.17 -11.64
C LEU A 167 -4.80 3.16 -12.81
N ARG A 168 -6.02 3.56 -13.25
CA ARG A 168 -6.17 4.65 -14.25
C ARG A 168 -5.69 6.00 -13.72
N GLU A 169 -5.99 6.34 -12.47
CA GLU A 169 -5.52 7.56 -11.83
C GLU A 169 -3.99 7.56 -11.64
N ALA A 170 -3.43 6.43 -11.21
CA ALA A 170 -1.99 6.24 -11.14
C ALA A 170 -1.33 6.45 -12.52
N PHE A 171 -1.91 5.85 -13.57
CA PHE A 171 -1.44 6.06 -14.94
C PHE A 171 -1.55 7.53 -15.37
N ARG A 172 -2.65 8.21 -15.05
CA ARG A 172 -2.87 9.61 -15.41
C ARG A 172 -1.79 10.53 -14.84
N VAL A 173 -1.49 10.42 -13.54
CA VAL A 173 -0.55 11.33 -12.86
C VAL A 173 0.92 11.00 -13.14
N LEU A 174 1.25 9.76 -13.54
CA LEU A 174 2.61 9.40 -13.95
C LEU A 174 3.01 10.13 -15.23
N LYS A 175 4.24 10.63 -15.26
CA LYS A 175 4.87 11.12 -16.49
C LYS A 175 5.08 9.99 -17.50
N PRO A 176 5.12 10.26 -18.81
CA PRO A 176 5.58 9.28 -19.80
C PRO A 176 6.97 8.74 -19.42
N GLY A 177 7.14 7.43 -19.42
CA GLY A 177 8.34 6.74 -18.93
C GLY A 177 8.37 6.58 -17.41
N GLY A 178 7.39 7.10 -16.68
CA GLY A 178 7.30 6.98 -15.22
C GLY A 178 7.01 5.54 -14.76
N ARG A 179 7.36 5.26 -13.51
CA ARG A 179 7.33 3.91 -12.92
C ARG A 179 6.24 3.78 -11.86
N PHE A 180 5.53 2.67 -11.92
CA PHE A 180 4.64 2.17 -10.87
C PHE A 180 5.37 1.05 -10.14
N ALA A 181 5.50 1.14 -8.82
CA ALA A 181 6.34 0.27 -8.03
C ALA A 181 5.74 0.09 -6.62
N VAL A 182 4.89 -0.92 -6.46
CA VAL A 182 4.10 -1.10 -5.23
C VAL A 182 4.34 -2.46 -4.59
N SER A 183 4.23 -2.51 -3.26
CA SER A 183 4.16 -3.76 -2.51
C SER A 183 2.71 -4.04 -2.16
N ASP A 184 2.21 -5.22 -2.51
CA ASP A 184 0.82 -5.58 -2.24
C ASP A 184 0.67 -7.08 -1.94
N VAL A 185 -0.42 -7.45 -1.26
CA VAL A 185 -0.80 -8.86 -1.15
C VAL A 185 -1.45 -9.29 -2.46
N VAL A 186 -0.97 -10.39 -3.01
CA VAL A 186 -1.46 -10.98 -4.27
C VAL A 186 -1.87 -12.42 -4.04
N VAL A 187 -2.93 -12.85 -4.72
CA VAL A 187 -3.45 -14.23 -4.64
C VAL A 187 -3.04 -15.02 -5.87
N ARG A 188 -2.53 -16.22 -5.65
CA ARG A 188 -2.25 -17.22 -6.70
C ARG A 188 -3.41 -18.20 -6.82
N GLY A 189 -4.10 -18.16 -7.95
CA GLY A 189 -5.25 -19.01 -8.21
C GLY A 189 -6.52 -18.60 -7.44
N GLU A 190 -7.42 -19.56 -7.22
CA GLU A 190 -8.70 -19.31 -6.58
C GLU A 190 -8.65 -19.47 -5.07
N VAL A 191 -9.38 -18.61 -4.35
CA VAL A 191 -9.58 -18.69 -2.89
C VAL A 191 -11.06 -18.81 -2.56
N PRO A 192 -11.40 -19.46 -1.42
CA PRO A 192 -12.79 -19.62 -0.99
C PRO A 192 -13.53 -18.29 -0.83
N GLU A 193 -14.81 -18.31 -1.17
CA GLU A 193 -15.66 -17.11 -1.12
C GLU A 193 -15.81 -16.55 0.31
N VAL A 194 -15.74 -17.41 1.33
CA VAL A 194 -15.75 -17.00 2.74
C VAL A 194 -14.60 -16.04 3.07
N ILE A 195 -13.43 -16.25 2.47
CA ILE A 195 -12.28 -15.36 2.64
C ILE A 195 -12.53 -14.03 1.90
N ARG A 196 -13.00 -14.07 0.65
CA ARG A 196 -13.25 -12.87 -0.16
C ARG A 196 -14.36 -11.99 0.38
N LYS A 197 -15.35 -12.55 1.09
CA LYS A 197 -16.49 -11.80 1.64
C LYS A 197 -16.26 -11.24 3.04
N SER A 198 -15.17 -11.60 3.70
CA SER A 198 -14.90 -11.13 5.07
C SER A 198 -14.45 -9.66 5.07
N MET A 199 -15.30 -8.77 5.58
CA MET A 199 -14.97 -7.35 5.74
C MET A 199 -13.73 -7.14 6.61
N LEU A 200 -13.56 -7.93 7.68
CA LEU A 200 -12.41 -7.83 8.56
C LEU A 200 -11.10 -8.24 7.87
N LEU A 201 -11.16 -9.29 7.04
CA LEU A 201 -10.03 -9.69 6.20
C LEU A 201 -9.78 -8.70 5.06
N TRP A 202 -10.82 -8.00 4.58
CA TRP A 202 -10.66 -6.93 3.58
C TRP A 202 -9.80 -5.80 4.12
N VAL A 203 -10.11 -5.31 5.31
CA VAL A 203 -9.34 -4.23 5.96
C VAL A 203 -7.90 -4.66 6.29
N GLY A 204 -7.64 -5.96 6.41
CA GLY A 204 -6.29 -6.55 6.50
C GLY A 204 -5.64 -6.83 5.14
N CYS A 205 -6.15 -6.28 4.03
CA CYS A 205 -5.65 -6.47 2.65
C CYS A 205 -5.79 -7.89 2.07
N ILE A 206 -6.37 -8.84 2.81
CA ILE A 206 -6.45 -10.25 2.38
C ILE A 206 -7.66 -10.49 1.47
N ALA A 207 -8.86 -10.10 1.92
CA ALA A 207 -10.10 -10.34 1.14
C ALA A 207 -10.15 -9.51 -0.14
N GLY A 208 -9.54 -8.31 -0.13
CA GLY A 208 -9.44 -7.42 -1.29
C GLY A 208 -8.25 -7.72 -2.22
N ALA A 209 -7.39 -8.69 -1.87
CA ALA A 209 -6.21 -9.00 -2.67
C ALA A 209 -6.58 -9.45 -4.09
N LEU A 210 -5.94 -8.83 -5.09
CA LEU A 210 -6.10 -9.21 -6.49
C LEU A 210 -5.41 -10.54 -6.78
N GLY A 211 -6.00 -11.34 -7.66
CA GLY A 211 -5.27 -12.44 -8.29
C GLY A 211 -4.15 -11.91 -9.20
N ASP A 212 -3.07 -12.67 -9.35
CA ASP A 212 -1.94 -12.30 -10.20
C ASP A 212 -2.36 -11.98 -11.64
N HIS A 213 -3.15 -12.83 -12.27
CA HIS A 213 -3.70 -12.59 -13.60
C HIS A 213 -4.62 -11.36 -13.65
N GLU A 214 -5.44 -11.14 -12.61
CA GLU A 214 -6.33 -9.98 -12.54
C GLU A 214 -5.53 -8.67 -12.41
N TYR A 215 -4.44 -8.69 -11.62
CA TYR A 215 -3.57 -7.52 -11.45
C TYR A 215 -2.90 -7.16 -12.78
N LEU A 216 -2.34 -8.16 -13.49
CA LEU A 216 -1.75 -8.00 -14.82
C LEU A 216 -2.76 -7.40 -15.81
N ALA A 217 -3.97 -7.96 -15.87
CA ALA A 217 -5.02 -7.47 -16.78
C ALA A 217 -5.39 -6.01 -16.49
N LYS A 218 -5.65 -5.66 -15.21
CA LYS A 218 -6.03 -4.30 -14.82
C LYS A 218 -4.94 -3.27 -15.09
N LEU A 219 -3.66 -3.61 -14.89
CA LEU A 219 -2.55 -2.73 -15.25
C LEU A 219 -2.45 -2.53 -16.76
N SER A 220 -2.57 -3.60 -17.54
CA SER A 220 -2.58 -3.53 -18.99
C SER A 220 -3.75 -2.69 -19.51
N ASP A 221 -4.95 -2.88 -18.97
CA ASP A 221 -6.16 -2.10 -19.33
C ASP A 221 -6.02 -0.61 -18.98
N ALA A 222 -5.26 -0.27 -17.95
CA ALA A 222 -4.93 1.10 -17.61
C ALA A 222 -3.87 1.74 -18.54
N GLY A 223 -3.22 0.93 -19.39
CA GLY A 223 -2.21 1.38 -20.36
C GLY A 223 -0.76 1.16 -19.94
N PHE A 224 -0.50 0.49 -18.84
CA PHE A 224 0.84 0.16 -18.40
C PHE A 224 1.49 -0.94 -19.26
N GLU A 225 2.80 -0.87 -19.38
CA GLU A 225 3.66 -1.84 -20.04
C GLU A 225 4.74 -2.38 -19.07
N LYS A 226 5.46 -3.41 -19.49
CA LYS A 226 6.56 -4.03 -18.72
C LYS A 226 6.10 -4.39 -17.30
N ILE A 227 4.94 -5.05 -17.22
CA ILE A 227 4.32 -5.42 -15.96
C ILE A 227 4.99 -6.67 -15.41
N GLU A 228 5.45 -6.60 -14.16
CA GLU A 228 6.10 -7.70 -13.45
C GLU A 228 5.49 -7.83 -12.06
N ILE A 229 5.26 -9.07 -11.61
CA ILE A 229 4.84 -9.40 -10.25
C ILE A 229 5.90 -10.32 -9.66
N GLU A 230 6.69 -9.80 -8.74
CA GLU A 230 7.80 -10.52 -8.09
C GLU A 230 7.38 -10.88 -6.64
N PRO A 231 7.26 -12.18 -6.31
CA PRO A 231 6.97 -12.59 -4.94
C PRO A 231 8.13 -12.22 -4.01
N THR A 232 7.80 -11.58 -2.89
CA THR A 232 8.77 -11.22 -1.85
C THR A 232 8.63 -12.06 -0.59
N ARG A 233 7.40 -12.53 -0.29
CA ARG A 233 7.10 -13.42 0.84
C ARG A 233 5.92 -14.32 0.48
N VAL A 234 5.95 -15.57 0.94
CA VAL A 234 4.77 -16.46 0.92
C VAL A 234 4.22 -16.54 2.33
N TYR A 235 2.91 -16.33 2.48
CA TYR A 235 2.23 -16.44 3.77
C TYR A 235 1.75 -17.86 4.00
N ASN A 236 2.11 -18.44 5.14
CA ASN A 236 1.65 -19.75 5.58
C ASN A 236 0.34 -19.60 6.36
N VAL A 237 -0.55 -20.56 6.20
CA VAL A 237 -1.84 -20.55 6.92
C VAL A 237 -1.63 -20.58 8.43
N GLU A 238 -0.59 -21.28 8.89
CA GLU A 238 -0.30 -21.38 10.32
C GLU A 238 0.06 -20.04 10.95
N ASP A 239 0.78 -19.17 10.24
CA ASP A 239 1.09 -17.81 10.68
C ASP A 239 -0.19 -16.95 10.86
N ALA A 240 -1.23 -17.24 10.09
CA ALA A 240 -2.51 -16.54 10.13
C ALA A 240 -3.59 -17.25 11.00
N ARG A 241 -3.30 -18.45 11.56
CA ARG A 241 -4.28 -19.29 12.26
C ARG A 241 -5.04 -18.53 13.33
N THR A 242 -4.33 -17.87 14.23
CA THR A 242 -4.94 -17.13 15.35
C THR A 242 -5.90 -16.04 14.84
N MET A 243 -5.49 -15.29 13.82
CA MET A 243 -6.31 -14.26 13.20
C MET A 243 -7.57 -14.85 12.56
N LEU A 244 -7.43 -15.88 11.73
CA LEU A 244 -8.55 -16.51 11.03
C LEU A 244 -9.56 -17.13 12.01
N THR A 245 -9.08 -17.84 13.03
CA THR A 245 -9.93 -18.41 14.10
C THR A 245 -10.66 -17.33 14.89
N GLY A 246 -9.97 -16.21 15.20
CA GLY A 246 -10.58 -15.06 15.87
C GLY A 246 -11.72 -14.41 15.07
N HIS A 247 -11.77 -14.65 13.75
CA HIS A 247 -12.85 -14.21 12.86
C HIS A 247 -13.90 -15.30 12.58
N GLY A 248 -13.88 -16.40 13.34
CA GLY A 248 -14.84 -17.49 13.22
C GLY A 248 -14.65 -18.38 11.99
N ILE A 249 -13.46 -18.36 11.40
CA ILE A 249 -13.13 -19.17 10.22
C ILE A 249 -12.57 -20.51 10.71
N ASP A 250 -13.13 -21.61 10.21
CA ASP A 250 -12.59 -22.96 10.42
C ASP A 250 -11.33 -23.12 9.56
N VAL A 251 -10.19 -22.89 10.19
CA VAL A 251 -8.90 -22.89 9.50
C VAL A 251 -8.55 -24.26 8.94
N ASP A 252 -8.86 -25.34 9.64
CA ASP A 252 -8.52 -26.69 9.18
C ASP A 252 -9.30 -27.08 7.92
N ALA A 253 -10.55 -26.60 7.81
CA ALA A 253 -11.38 -26.82 6.63
C ALA A 253 -10.88 -26.06 5.39
N ILE A 254 -10.29 -24.87 5.58
CA ILE A 254 -9.86 -24.02 4.46
C ILE A 254 -8.36 -24.10 4.15
N ALA A 255 -7.53 -24.52 5.10
CA ALA A 255 -6.08 -24.59 4.96
C ALA A 255 -5.61 -25.24 3.64
N PRO A 256 -6.11 -26.43 3.23
CA PRO A 256 -5.70 -27.04 1.96
C PRO A 256 -6.04 -26.20 0.73
N GLN A 257 -6.98 -25.27 0.85
CA GLN A 257 -7.45 -24.43 -0.25
C GLN A 257 -6.71 -23.10 -0.35
N ILE A 258 -6.01 -22.66 0.72
CA ILE A 258 -5.37 -21.34 0.78
C ILE A 258 -3.86 -21.39 1.06
N GLU A 259 -3.32 -22.55 1.46
CA GLU A 259 -1.89 -22.71 1.77
C GLU A 259 -1.01 -22.28 0.58
N GLY A 260 -0.06 -21.36 0.82
CA GLY A 260 0.86 -20.83 -0.17
C GLY A 260 0.23 -19.96 -1.27
N LYS A 261 -1.09 -19.69 -1.20
CA LYS A 261 -1.77 -18.86 -2.21
C LYS A 261 -1.66 -17.37 -1.98
N PHE A 262 -1.52 -16.94 -0.74
CA PHE A 262 -1.31 -15.52 -0.42
C PHE A 262 0.18 -15.22 -0.39
N ILE A 263 0.58 -14.22 -1.15
CA ILE A 263 1.97 -13.77 -1.22
C ILE A 263 2.02 -12.26 -1.03
N SER A 264 3.07 -11.75 -0.39
CA SER A 264 3.48 -10.37 -0.61
C SER A 264 4.24 -10.34 -1.94
N ALA A 265 3.92 -9.39 -2.78
CA ALA A 265 4.57 -9.24 -4.07
C ALA A 265 4.95 -7.78 -4.32
N PHE A 266 6.06 -7.60 -5.01
CA PHE A 266 6.44 -6.32 -5.59
C PHE A 266 5.91 -6.27 -7.02
N VAL A 267 5.02 -5.32 -7.28
CA VAL A 267 4.37 -5.13 -8.59
C VAL A 267 4.99 -3.92 -9.26
N ARG A 268 5.58 -4.13 -10.42
CA ARG A 268 6.20 -3.10 -11.25
C ARG A 268 5.46 -2.93 -12.56
N ALA A 269 5.38 -1.70 -13.03
CA ALA A 269 4.91 -1.39 -14.36
C ALA A 269 5.45 -0.03 -14.82
N THR A 270 5.42 0.24 -16.11
CA THR A 270 5.92 1.49 -16.67
C THR A 270 4.84 2.12 -17.54
N LYS A 271 4.63 3.44 -17.40
CA LYS A 271 3.86 4.20 -18.37
C LYS A 271 4.69 4.36 -19.64
N PRO A 272 4.19 4.00 -20.83
CA PRO A 272 4.94 4.16 -22.07
C PRO A 272 5.49 5.58 -22.24
N PRO A 273 6.68 5.76 -22.81
CA PRO A 273 7.15 7.08 -23.19
C PRO A 273 6.21 7.68 -24.22
N SER A 274 6.01 9.01 -24.19
CA SER A 274 5.25 9.67 -25.25
C SER A 274 5.97 9.45 -26.58
N CYS A 275 5.22 9.02 -27.61
CA CYS A 275 5.75 8.96 -28.98
C CYS A 275 6.19 10.35 -29.39
N CYS A 276 7.50 10.60 -29.41
CA CYS A 276 8.07 11.86 -29.86
C CYS A 276 8.14 11.86 -31.41
N GLY A 277 7.09 12.40 -32.07
CA GLY A 277 7.22 12.85 -33.45
C GLY A 277 6.40 12.06 -34.50
N PRO A 278 6.18 12.65 -35.68
CA PRO A 278 5.32 12.15 -36.76
C PRO A 278 5.84 10.88 -37.46
N THR A 279 6.94 10.29 -37.00
CA THR A 279 7.57 9.09 -37.60
C THR A 279 7.36 7.81 -36.79
N CYS A 280 6.76 7.85 -35.59
CA CYS A 280 6.54 6.66 -34.75
C CYS A 280 5.28 5.84 -35.09
N CYS A 281 4.44 6.33 -36.01
CA CYS A 281 3.23 5.65 -36.46
C CYS A 281 3.39 5.15 -37.92
N LYS A 282 4.42 4.37 -38.19
CA LYS A 282 4.53 3.62 -39.45
C LYS A 282 4.67 2.14 -39.19
#